data_711e91cce869e32dc2f207bac44dcac7
#
_entry.id   711e91cce869e32dc2f207bac44dcac7
#
_cell.length_a   1.000
_cell.length_b   1.000
_cell.length_c   1.000
_cell.angle_alpha   90.00
_cell.angle_beta   90.00
_cell.angle_gamma   90.00
#
_symmetry.space_group_name_H-M   'P 1'
#
loop_
_entity.id
_entity.type
_entity.pdbx_description
1 polymer ?
#
loop_
_entity_poly.entity_id
_entity_poly.type
_entity_poly.pdbx_seq_one_letter_code
_entity_poly.pdbx_strand_id
1 'polypeptide(L)'
;MQKTDRFLLGFVLGALLLVALVLVLAVRRPPPEYQPEDKPENIALNYLLALQRADYARAYATLSPALRHYPASAAEFAHLITINRWMLQARAGGSSMLRVTGTRRVDASAFVTVRETLLVSQGLFGSQQQTNDFQMELRLAEGKWKLIHADSHWLFCLEDPAGCESTVGSDDSD
;
A
#
# COMPACT_ATOMS: atom_id res chain seq x y z
N MET A 1 -12.66 54.51 -6.69
CA MET A 1 -12.89 53.06 -6.49
C MET A 1 -14.23 52.94 -5.81
N GLN A 2 -15.21 52.34 -6.51
CA GLN A 2 -16.56 52.18 -6.01
C GLN A 2 -16.58 51.13 -4.86
N LYS A 3 -17.55 51.24 -3.94
CA LYS A 3 -17.67 50.33 -2.79
C LYS A 3 -17.72 48.84 -3.20
N THR A 4 -18.26 48.55 -4.39
CA THR A 4 -18.35 47.23 -4.99
C THR A 4 -16.97 46.60 -5.27
N ASP A 5 -15.95 47.41 -5.69
CA ASP A 5 -14.62 46.88 -5.99
C ASP A 5 -13.88 46.42 -4.73
N ARG A 6 -14.12 47.09 -3.60
CA ARG A 6 -13.52 46.72 -2.31
C ARG A 6 -14.14 45.41 -1.76
N PHE A 7 -15.44 45.22 -1.98
CA PHE A 7 -16.12 44.00 -1.59
C PHE A 7 -15.63 42.79 -2.42
N LEU A 8 -15.55 42.97 -3.75
CA LEU A 8 -15.00 41.95 -4.65
C LEU A 8 -13.53 41.61 -4.31
N LEU A 9 -12.71 42.61 -4.04
CA LEU A 9 -11.31 42.39 -3.64
C LEU A 9 -11.22 41.59 -2.33
N GLY A 10 -12.06 41.91 -1.34
CA GLY A 10 -12.11 41.22 -0.06
C GLY A 10 -12.55 39.74 -0.23
N PHE A 11 -13.54 39.52 -1.09
CA PHE A 11 -14.00 38.15 -1.41
C PHE A 11 -12.93 37.30 -2.09
N VAL A 12 -12.25 37.85 -3.11
CA VAL A 12 -11.15 37.17 -3.81
C VAL A 12 -10.00 36.87 -2.87
N LEU A 13 -9.62 37.83 -2.01
CA LEU A 13 -8.54 37.60 -1.03
C LEU A 13 -8.93 36.51 -0.02
N GLY A 14 -10.17 36.51 0.46
CA GLY A 14 -10.69 35.48 1.36
C GLY A 14 -10.68 34.09 0.72
N ALA A 15 -11.12 33.98 -0.55
CA ALA A 15 -11.08 32.75 -1.30
C ALA A 15 -9.65 32.22 -1.51
N LEU A 16 -8.69 33.10 -1.86
CA LEU A 16 -7.29 32.73 -2.00
C LEU A 16 -6.66 32.25 -0.68
N LEU A 17 -6.96 32.92 0.43
CA LEU A 17 -6.50 32.51 1.76
C LEU A 17 -7.07 31.13 2.14
N LEU A 18 -8.33 30.86 1.83
CA LEU A 18 -8.96 29.59 2.11
C LEU A 18 -8.33 28.46 1.28
N VAL A 19 -8.09 28.70 -0.01
CA VAL A 19 -7.35 27.74 -0.88
C VAL A 19 -5.95 27.50 -0.37
N ALA A 20 -5.22 28.55 0.01
CA ALA A 20 -3.87 28.42 0.57
C ALA A 20 -3.87 27.62 1.87
N LEU A 21 -4.85 27.85 2.76
CA LEU A 21 -5.00 27.10 4.00
C LEU A 21 -5.26 25.62 3.73
N VAL A 22 -6.18 25.30 2.80
CA VAL A 22 -6.50 23.91 2.42
C VAL A 22 -5.26 23.22 1.84
N LEU A 23 -4.49 23.90 0.97
CA LEU A 23 -3.24 23.37 0.41
C LEU A 23 -2.21 23.10 1.52
N VAL A 24 -2.02 24.03 2.46
CA VAL A 24 -1.10 23.84 3.59
C VAL A 24 -1.52 22.65 4.45
N LEU A 25 -2.81 22.49 4.75
CA LEU A 25 -3.32 21.37 5.54
C LEU A 25 -3.18 20.04 4.77
N ALA A 26 -3.38 20.03 3.45
CA ALA A 26 -3.23 18.85 2.61
C ALA A 26 -1.75 18.39 2.54
N VAL A 27 -0.82 19.32 2.41
CA VAL A 27 0.63 19.01 2.36
C VAL A 27 1.18 18.59 3.73
N ARG A 28 0.58 19.08 4.83
CA ARG A 28 1.01 18.76 6.20
C ARG A 28 0.50 17.44 6.75
N ARG A 29 -0.22 16.62 5.96
CA ARG A 29 -0.59 15.28 6.43
C ARG A 29 0.69 14.46 6.63
N PRO A 30 1.01 14.04 7.86
CA PRO A 30 2.18 13.21 8.09
C PRO A 30 2.02 11.92 7.28
N PRO A 31 3.10 11.40 6.68
CA PRO A 31 3.05 10.10 6.03
C PRO A 31 2.64 9.05 7.07
N PRO A 32 1.90 7.99 6.67
CA PRO A 32 1.48 6.94 7.59
C PRO A 32 2.72 6.35 8.28
N GLU A 33 2.72 6.27 9.60
CA GLU A 33 3.82 5.72 10.39
C GLU A 33 3.65 4.23 10.64
N TYR A 34 4.76 3.51 10.87
CA TYR A 34 4.71 2.13 11.30
C TYR A 34 4.05 2.01 12.67
N GLN A 35 3.17 1.03 12.78
CA GLN A 35 2.43 0.76 14.01
C GLN A 35 3.21 -0.18 14.93
N PRO A 36 2.94 -0.21 16.26
CA PRO A 36 3.50 -1.22 17.15
C PRO A 36 3.21 -2.64 16.68
N GLU A 37 4.21 -3.52 16.73
CA GLU A 37 4.14 -4.89 16.18
C GLU A 37 3.55 -5.89 17.19
N ASP A 38 2.55 -5.48 17.96
CA ASP A 38 1.87 -6.25 19.03
C ASP A 38 0.59 -6.94 18.53
N LYS A 39 0.06 -6.53 17.39
CA LYS A 39 -1.22 -7.00 16.84
C LYS A 39 -1.08 -7.43 15.38
N PRO A 40 -1.82 -8.47 14.95
CA PRO A 40 -1.74 -8.95 13.57
C PRO A 40 -2.16 -7.88 12.54
N GLU A 41 -3.16 -7.05 12.85
CA GLU A 41 -3.58 -5.93 11.98
C GLU A 41 -2.46 -4.90 11.75
N ASN A 42 -1.65 -4.65 12.77
CA ASN A 42 -0.52 -3.73 12.67
C ASN A 42 0.62 -4.32 11.84
N ILE A 43 0.91 -5.62 12.01
CA ILE A 43 1.90 -6.34 11.18
C ILE A 43 1.48 -6.32 9.71
N ALA A 44 0.21 -6.60 9.41
CA ALA A 44 -0.32 -6.56 8.05
C ALA A 44 -0.14 -5.17 7.41
N LEU A 45 -0.52 -4.10 8.13
CA LEU A 45 -0.33 -2.72 7.65
C LEU A 45 1.14 -2.34 7.51
N ASN A 46 1.99 -2.72 8.46
CA ASN A 46 3.42 -2.44 8.43
C ASN A 46 4.10 -3.12 7.23
N TYR A 47 3.72 -4.36 6.92
CA TYR A 47 4.18 -5.07 5.74
C TYR A 47 3.86 -4.31 4.44
N LEU A 48 2.60 -3.94 4.27
CA LEU A 48 2.13 -3.21 3.08
C LEU A 48 2.77 -1.83 2.97
N LEU A 49 2.91 -1.13 4.09
CA LEU A 49 3.58 0.16 4.15
C LEU A 49 5.08 0.05 3.82
N ALA A 50 5.73 -1.01 4.29
CA ALA A 50 7.13 -1.29 4.00
C ALA A 50 7.35 -1.54 2.49
N LEU A 51 6.45 -2.29 1.83
CA LEU A 51 6.48 -2.47 0.38
C LEU A 51 6.29 -1.14 -0.38
N GLN A 52 5.32 -0.31 0.04
CA GLN A 52 5.09 1.01 -0.57
C GLN A 52 6.32 1.94 -0.45
N ARG A 53 7.07 1.82 0.63
CA ARG A 53 8.28 2.61 0.91
C ARG A 53 9.57 2.01 0.37
N ALA A 54 9.50 0.84 -0.26
CA ALA A 54 10.66 0.05 -0.65
C ALA A 54 11.58 -0.32 0.54
N ASP A 55 11.03 -0.37 1.77
CA ASP A 55 11.71 -0.88 2.97
C ASP A 55 11.60 -2.41 3.01
N TYR A 56 12.27 -3.04 2.06
CA TYR A 56 12.17 -4.49 1.84
C TYR A 56 12.74 -5.31 3.00
N ALA A 57 13.72 -4.78 3.72
CA ALA A 57 14.26 -5.45 4.89
C ALA A 57 13.21 -5.57 6.00
N ARG A 58 12.44 -4.52 6.23
CA ARG A 58 11.34 -4.54 7.18
C ARG A 58 10.19 -5.45 6.72
N ALA A 59 9.79 -5.36 5.45
CA ALA A 59 8.77 -6.25 4.89
C ALA A 59 9.18 -7.72 5.06
N TYR A 60 10.41 -8.09 4.70
CA TYR A 60 10.95 -9.43 4.87
C TYR A 60 10.91 -9.91 6.32
N ALA A 61 11.25 -9.05 7.28
CA ALA A 61 11.24 -9.39 8.69
C ALA A 61 9.85 -9.77 9.24
N THR A 62 8.77 -9.38 8.56
CA THR A 62 7.40 -9.74 8.94
C THR A 62 6.94 -11.07 8.37
N LEU A 63 7.63 -11.62 7.36
CA LEU A 63 7.29 -12.88 6.72
C LEU A 63 7.54 -14.07 7.64
N SER A 64 6.75 -15.12 7.47
CA SER A 64 6.95 -16.39 8.15
C SER A 64 7.92 -17.28 7.38
N PRO A 65 8.89 -17.92 8.05
CA PRO A 65 9.70 -18.95 7.41
C PRO A 65 8.91 -20.18 6.93
N ALA A 66 7.65 -20.30 7.34
CA ALA A 66 6.73 -21.36 6.88
C ALA A 66 6.08 -21.07 5.52
N LEU A 67 6.36 -19.92 4.89
CA LEU A 67 5.96 -19.63 3.51
C LEU A 67 6.57 -20.66 2.57
N ARG A 68 5.79 -21.09 1.57
CA ARG A 68 6.20 -22.17 0.62
C ARG A 68 7.49 -21.82 -0.12
N HIS A 69 7.64 -20.57 -0.52
CA HIS A 69 8.84 -20.05 -1.21
C HIS A 69 9.44 -18.90 -0.39
N TYR A 70 9.78 -19.21 0.86
CA TYR A 70 10.40 -18.21 1.73
C TYR A 70 11.77 -17.81 1.17
N PRO A 71 12.01 -16.52 0.88
CA PRO A 71 13.29 -16.06 0.35
C PRO A 71 14.44 -16.34 1.32
N ALA A 72 15.59 -16.76 0.83
CA ALA A 72 16.75 -17.07 1.68
C ALA A 72 17.32 -15.83 2.38
N SER A 73 17.03 -14.62 1.87
CA SER A 73 17.50 -13.37 2.44
C SER A 73 16.60 -12.18 2.09
N ALA A 74 16.73 -11.10 2.86
CA ALA A 74 16.09 -9.82 2.54
C ALA A 74 16.52 -9.26 1.18
N ALA A 75 17.75 -9.55 0.73
CA ALA A 75 18.25 -9.12 -0.57
C ALA A 75 17.53 -9.88 -1.72
N GLU A 76 17.35 -11.18 -1.59
CA GLU A 76 16.58 -11.99 -2.53
C GLU A 76 15.12 -11.54 -2.58
N PHE A 77 14.49 -11.32 -1.42
CA PHE A 77 13.15 -10.76 -1.34
C PHE A 77 13.06 -9.42 -2.06
N ALA A 78 13.99 -8.50 -1.81
CA ALA A 78 14.05 -7.20 -2.47
C ALA A 78 14.19 -7.34 -4.00
N HIS A 79 15.00 -8.29 -4.46
CA HIS A 79 15.15 -8.58 -5.89
C HIS A 79 13.84 -9.06 -6.50
N LEU A 80 13.17 -10.06 -5.90
CA LEU A 80 11.87 -10.58 -6.34
C LEU A 80 10.81 -9.48 -6.45
N ILE A 81 10.72 -8.61 -5.45
CA ILE A 81 9.76 -7.50 -5.47
C ILE A 81 10.13 -6.47 -6.55
N THR A 82 11.42 -6.21 -6.76
CA THR A 82 11.87 -5.19 -7.71
C THR A 82 11.63 -5.59 -9.16
N ILE A 83 11.89 -6.85 -9.54
CA ILE A 83 11.62 -7.34 -10.91
C ILE A 83 10.12 -7.39 -11.21
N ASN A 84 9.29 -7.56 -10.17
CA ASN A 84 7.82 -7.59 -10.28
C ASN A 84 7.16 -6.26 -9.85
N ARG A 85 7.96 -5.20 -9.74
CA ARG A 85 7.50 -3.88 -9.27
C ARG A 85 6.34 -3.30 -10.09
N TRP A 86 6.20 -3.67 -11.35
CA TRP A 86 5.09 -3.26 -12.20
C TRP A 86 3.73 -3.66 -11.61
N MET A 87 3.63 -4.81 -10.93
CA MET A 87 2.40 -5.22 -10.24
C MET A 87 2.05 -4.28 -9.09
N LEU A 88 3.06 -3.78 -8.38
CA LEU A 88 2.87 -2.78 -7.33
C LEU A 88 2.69 -1.37 -7.93
N GLN A 89 3.39 -1.07 -9.03
CA GLN A 89 3.38 0.25 -9.69
C GLN A 89 2.17 0.50 -10.57
N ALA A 90 1.57 -0.50 -11.19
CA ALA A 90 0.29 -0.36 -11.89
C ALA A 90 -0.78 0.23 -10.96
N ARG A 91 -0.55 0.11 -9.63
CA ARG A 91 -1.36 0.70 -8.56
C ARG A 91 -0.71 1.95 -7.95
N ALA A 92 0.60 2.14 -8.09
CA ALA A 92 1.35 3.30 -7.56
C ALA A 92 1.27 4.55 -8.45
N GLY A 93 0.82 4.44 -9.70
CA GLY A 93 0.49 5.60 -10.55
C GLY A 93 -0.74 6.38 -10.06
N GLY A 94 -1.46 5.81 -9.09
CA GLY A 94 -2.51 6.45 -8.32
C GLY A 94 -2.16 6.46 -6.82
N SER A 95 -2.79 7.33 -6.07
CA SER A 95 -2.71 7.31 -4.61
C SER A 95 -3.46 6.07 -4.11
N SER A 96 -2.74 5.05 -3.62
CA SER A 96 -3.38 3.89 -2.99
C SER A 96 -3.47 4.12 -1.47
N MET A 97 -4.67 3.96 -0.94
CA MET A 97 -4.94 4.03 0.50
C MET A 97 -5.27 2.63 1.00
N LEU A 98 -4.51 2.17 2.00
CA LEU A 98 -4.69 0.88 2.63
C LEU A 98 -5.33 1.06 4.02
N ARG A 99 -6.36 0.28 4.31
CA ARG A 99 -7.06 0.32 5.60
C ARG A 99 -7.50 -1.07 6.03
N VAL A 100 -7.21 -1.44 7.27
CA VAL A 100 -7.81 -2.64 7.87
C VAL A 100 -9.30 -2.38 8.10
N THR A 101 -10.15 -3.30 7.63
CA THR A 101 -11.61 -3.26 7.79
C THR A 101 -12.11 -4.33 8.74
N GLY A 102 -11.30 -5.37 9.01
CA GLY A 102 -11.66 -6.43 9.94
C GLY A 102 -10.47 -7.30 10.32
N THR A 103 -10.54 -7.90 11.51
CA THR A 103 -9.59 -8.89 11.98
C THR A 103 -10.34 -10.00 12.68
N ARG A 104 -10.13 -11.24 12.24
CA ARG A 104 -10.67 -12.45 12.87
C ARG A 104 -9.51 -13.31 13.34
N ARG A 105 -9.52 -13.69 14.61
CA ARG A 105 -8.52 -14.58 15.21
C ARG A 105 -9.13 -15.95 15.46
N VAL A 106 -8.38 -16.98 15.12
CA VAL A 106 -8.74 -18.38 15.38
C VAL A 106 -7.47 -19.08 15.83
N ASP A 107 -7.43 -19.46 17.08
CA ASP A 107 -6.26 -20.07 17.73
C ASP A 107 -4.97 -19.25 17.52
N ALA A 108 -3.97 -19.84 16.87
CA ALA A 108 -2.69 -19.20 16.54
C ALA A 108 -2.70 -18.48 15.19
N SER A 109 -3.85 -18.41 14.49
CA SER A 109 -4.01 -17.73 13.21
C SER A 109 -4.84 -16.46 13.35
N ALA A 110 -4.53 -15.45 12.54
CA ALA A 110 -5.30 -14.23 12.40
C ALA A 110 -5.52 -13.92 10.92
N PHE A 111 -6.77 -13.60 10.57
CA PHE A 111 -7.19 -13.20 9.23
C PHE A 111 -7.53 -11.72 9.26
N VAL A 112 -6.72 -10.94 8.56
CA VAL A 112 -6.84 -9.47 8.51
C VAL A 112 -7.39 -9.08 7.16
N THR A 113 -8.58 -8.47 7.13
CA THR A 113 -9.16 -7.93 5.90
C THR A 113 -8.67 -6.52 5.68
N VAL A 114 -8.05 -6.28 4.54
CA VAL A 114 -7.53 -4.98 4.14
C VAL A 114 -8.31 -4.46 2.94
N ARG A 115 -8.76 -3.22 3.03
CA ARG A 115 -9.34 -2.46 1.92
C ARG A 115 -8.28 -1.61 1.27
N GLU A 116 -8.07 -1.82 -0.02
CA GLU A 116 -7.28 -0.97 -0.87
C GLU A 116 -8.21 -0.06 -1.68
N THR A 117 -7.96 1.23 -1.63
CA THR A 117 -8.67 2.23 -2.43
C THR A 117 -7.68 2.90 -3.36
N LEU A 118 -7.89 2.76 -4.66
CA LEU A 118 -7.09 3.34 -5.72
C LEU A 118 -7.81 4.54 -6.32
N LEU A 119 -7.10 5.65 -6.47
CA LEU A 119 -7.56 6.79 -7.25
C LEU A 119 -6.89 6.71 -8.62
N VAL A 120 -7.66 6.36 -9.64
CA VAL A 120 -7.18 6.30 -11.03
C VAL A 120 -7.59 7.58 -11.73
N SER A 121 -6.63 8.35 -12.21
CA SER A 121 -6.90 9.55 -13.00
C SER A 121 -7.37 9.16 -14.41
N GLN A 122 -8.53 9.64 -14.82
CA GLN A 122 -9.08 9.48 -16.17
C GLN A 122 -9.00 10.81 -16.92
N GLY A 123 -7.78 11.19 -17.36
CA GLY A 123 -7.55 12.43 -18.09
C GLY A 123 -7.63 13.70 -17.24
N LEU A 124 -7.83 14.85 -17.88
CA LEU A 124 -7.74 16.18 -17.26
C LEU A 124 -8.87 16.52 -16.28
N PHE A 125 -10.01 15.82 -16.35
CA PHE A 125 -11.22 16.17 -15.59
C PHE A 125 -11.92 14.99 -14.91
N GLY A 126 -11.31 13.80 -14.88
CA GLY A 126 -11.92 12.61 -14.30
C GLY A 126 -10.99 11.89 -13.34
N SER A 127 -11.52 11.49 -12.20
CA SER A 127 -10.90 10.50 -11.31
C SER A 127 -11.91 9.41 -11.00
N GLN A 128 -11.49 8.15 -11.10
CA GLN A 128 -12.29 7.00 -10.70
C GLN A 128 -11.69 6.40 -9.44
N GLN A 129 -12.53 6.13 -8.47
CA GLN A 129 -12.15 5.41 -7.27
C GLN A 129 -12.48 3.92 -7.47
N GLN A 130 -11.47 3.08 -7.35
CA GLN A 130 -11.60 1.64 -7.34
C GLN A 130 -11.27 1.12 -5.94
N THR A 131 -12.14 0.28 -5.39
CA THR A 131 -11.95 -0.33 -4.08
C THR A 131 -11.87 -1.83 -4.23
N ASN A 132 -10.86 -2.44 -3.60
CA ASN A 132 -10.66 -3.88 -3.55
C ASN A 132 -10.42 -4.30 -2.10
N ASP A 133 -11.12 -5.34 -1.64
CA ASP A 133 -10.90 -5.95 -0.33
C ASP A 133 -10.13 -7.26 -0.54
N PHE A 134 -9.08 -7.46 0.24
CA PHE A 134 -8.31 -8.70 0.25
C PHE A 134 -7.97 -9.14 1.67
N GLN A 135 -7.63 -10.41 1.82
CA GLN A 135 -7.34 -11.01 3.11
C GLN A 135 -5.85 -11.33 3.24
N MET A 136 -5.31 -11.12 4.43
CA MET A 136 -3.97 -11.53 4.82
C MET A 136 -4.08 -12.50 5.99
N GLU A 137 -3.40 -13.65 5.92
CA GLU A 137 -3.31 -14.60 7.02
C GLU A 137 -1.95 -14.45 7.73
N LEU A 138 -2.03 -14.30 9.04
CA LEU A 138 -0.87 -14.26 9.93
C LEU A 138 -0.93 -15.40 10.92
N ARG A 139 0.22 -15.92 11.30
CA ARG A 139 0.37 -16.97 12.30
C ARG A 139 1.22 -16.48 13.47
N LEU A 140 0.79 -16.81 14.67
CA LEU A 140 1.56 -16.55 15.89
C LEU A 140 2.64 -17.64 16.01
N ALA A 141 3.90 -17.25 15.94
CA ALA A 141 5.07 -18.10 16.11
C ALA A 141 6.02 -17.45 17.13
N GLU A 142 6.38 -18.17 18.17
CA GLU A 142 7.29 -17.68 19.22
C GLU A 142 6.88 -16.32 19.81
N GLY A 143 5.58 -16.12 19.99
CA GLY A 143 5.02 -14.88 20.54
C GLY A 143 4.98 -13.70 19.56
N LYS A 144 5.32 -13.90 18.28
CA LYS A 144 5.29 -12.88 17.23
C LYS A 144 4.35 -13.27 16.08
N TRP A 145 3.56 -12.33 15.60
CA TRP A 145 2.75 -12.51 14.42
C TRP A 145 3.62 -12.46 13.17
N LYS A 146 3.45 -13.43 12.28
CA LYS A 146 4.17 -13.56 11.01
C LYS A 146 3.20 -13.79 9.87
N LEU A 147 3.43 -13.13 8.72
CA LEU A 147 2.61 -13.25 7.53
C LEU A 147 2.90 -14.57 6.82
N ILE A 148 1.84 -15.34 6.51
CA ILE A 148 1.93 -16.64 5.83
C ILE A 148 1.16 -16.70 4.51
N HIS A 149 0.17 -15.78 4.31
CA HIS A 149 -0.63 -15.75 3.10
C HIS A 149 -1.23 -14.35 2.88
N ALA A 150 -1.43 -13.95 1.62
CA ALA A 150 -2.22 -12.79 1.25
C ALA A 150 -2.94 -13.02 -0.09
N ASP A 151 -4.26 -12.81 -0.09
CA ASP A 151 -5.16 -12.98 -1.25
C ASP A 151 -4.91 -11.91 -2.33
N SER A 152 -3.71 -11.60 -2.69
CA SER A 152 -3.45 -10.66 -3.77
C SER A 152 -1.99 -10.67 -4.19
N HIS A 153 -1.71 -9.94 -5.27
CA HIS A 153 -0.40 -9.69 -5.82
C HIS A 153 0.67 -9.24 -4.79
N TRP A 154 0.31 -8.93 -3.54
CA TRP A 154 1.24 -8.54 -2.49
C TRP A 154 2.19 -9.67 -2.03
N LEU A 155 1.76 -10.94 -2.19
CA LEU A 155 2.58 -12.14 -1.95
C LEU A 155 2.63 -13.08 -3.15
N PHE A 156 2.05 -12.70 -4.28
CA PHE A 156 1.87 -13.58 -5.44
C PHE A 156 3.17 -14.28 -5.87
N CYS A 157 4.27 -13.53 -5.97
CA CYS A 157 5.55 -14.10 -6.39
C CYS A 157 6.21 -15.04 -5.37
N LEU A 158 5.80 -14.97 -4.10
CA LEU A 158 6.28 -15.88 -3.04
C LEU A 158 5.43 -17.15 -2.96
N GLU A 159 4.19 -17.10 -3.44
CA GLU A 159 3.29 -18.25 -3.45
C GLU A 159 3.41 -19.05 -4.75
N ASP A 160 3.60 -18.38 -5.88
CA ASP A 160 3.83 -18.96 -7.21
C ASP A 160 4.92 -18.20 -7.99
N PRO A 161 6.20 -18.50 -7.75
CA PRO A 161 7.33 -17.87 -8.47
C PRO A 161 7.25 -18.09 -9.98
N ALA A 162 6.78 -19.25 -10.44
CA ALA A 162 6.68 -19.56 -11.87
C ALA A 162 5.73 -18.62 -12.61
N GLY A 163 4.67 -18.15 -11.95
CA GLY A 163 3.76 -17.14 -12.48
C GLY A 163 4.39 -15.75 -12.63
N CYS A 164 5.47 -15.46 -11.88
CA CYS A 164 6.19 -14.20 -11.96
C CYS A 164 7.33 -14.21 -12.99
N GLU A 165 7.96 -15.37 -13.23
CA GLU A 165 9.04 -15.50 -14.21
C GLU A 165 8.53 -15.51 -15.65
N SER A 166 7.32 -16.02 -15.88
CA SER A 166 6.74 -16.17 -17.23
C SER A 166 6.38 -14.85 -17.92
N THR A 167 6.38 -13.71 -17.22
CA THR A 167 6.08 -12.40 -17.80
C THR A 167 7.31 -11.64 -18.29
N VAL A 168 8.54 -12.12 -18.03
CA VAL A 168 9.80 -11.45 -18.43
C VAL A 168 10.36 -12.00 -19.76
N GLY A 169 9.84 -13.12 -20.27
CA GLY A 169 10.46 -13.92 -21.34
C GLY A 169 9.83 -13.85 -22.73
N SER A 170 9.00 -12.87 -23.09
CA SER A 170 8.34 -12.87 -24.42
C SER A 170 8.57 -11.64 -25.29
N ASP A 171 9.66 -10.91 -25.11
CA ASP A 171 9.94 -9.73 -25.96
C ASP A 171 11.35 -9.77 -26.60
N ASP A 172 11.81 -10.98 -27.03
CA ASP A 172 12.96 -11.10 -27.89
C ASP A 172 12.75 -12.24 -28.89
N SER A 173 11.96 -12.01 -29.92
CA SER A 173 12.04 -12.72 -31.22
C SER A 173 11.03 -12.11 -32.20
N ASP A 174 11.40 -11.12 -33.00
CA ASP A 174 11.37 -11.06 -34.46
C ASP A 174 11.70 -9.64 -34.97
#